data_0e923732c3772afa1e86143b23fdd587
#
_entry.id   0e923732c3772afa1e86143b23fdd587
#
_cell.length_a   1.000
_cell.length_b   1.000
_cell.length_c   1.000
_cell.angle_alpha   90.00
_cell.angle_beta   90.00
_cell.angle_gamma   90.00
#
_symmetry.space_group_name_H-M   'P 1'
#
loop_
_entity.id
_entity.type
_entity.pdbx_description
1 polymer ?
#
loop_
_entity_poly.entity_id
_entity_poly.type
_entity_poly.pdbx_seq_one_letter_code
_entity_poly.pdbx_strand_id
1 'polypeptide(L)'
;MAGHIQDRWYKTEVGPDGKTRKVKSERHGSGMRYRARYVGPDGTEKSKSFPDRQKRLADQWLAHTEADMARGQYIDPRAARITFQQYAESWVTHAPDPNTQASMESQLRLHAYPYLGSRPLGSFQPSHIRDWVRRLQENGVRGSYARTIYSNVRAALSAAVDDGHLPRNPCAARSVRPPAVDTKRVVPWTPEQVFAVRAGMPERYQAMVDLGGGCGLRQGEILGVAVDAIDFASGTLHVVQQLKLSRSKPVFAPPKGGKLRDVPLPGPVADALRAHTKQFPPVEITLPWKVADGPPLTKRLIFTGPRGGHVWRTSLNEEVWKRALASAGVIPERKPGESYAESRENGMHALRHFYASVLLDAGENIKALAEYLGHSDPGLTLRVYAHLMPSSQERTRNAVAHAYEEFGLRI
;
A
#
# COMPACT_ATOMS: atom_id res chain seq x y z
N MET A 1 -22.54 36.35 -9.37
CA MET A 1 -23.14 37.55 -8.71
C MET A 1 -22.28 37.88 -7.50
N ALA A 2 -21.90 39.15 -7.30
CA ALA A 2 -21.17 39.58 -6.12
C ALA A 2 -22.02 39.33 -4.86
N GLY A 3 -21.40 38.86 -3.79
CA GLY A 3 -22.07 38.70 -2.52
C GLY A 3 -22.47 40.05 -1.91
N HIS A 4 -23.37 40.05 -0.95
CA HIS A 4 -23.82 41.28 -0.30
C HIS A 4 -24.07 41.07 1.20
N ILE A 5 -24.01 42.18 1.97
CA ILE A 5 -24.35 42.18 3.39
C ILE A 5 -25.79 42.73 3.57
N GLN A 6 -26.65 41.86 4.08
CA GLN A 6 -28.03 42.22 4.46
C GLN A 6 -28.05 42.72 5.92
N ASP A 7 -28.57 43.93 6.16
CA ASP A 7 -28.91 44.42 7.51
C ASP A 7 -30.30 43.91 7.88
N ARG A 8 -30.42 43.00 8.83
CA ARG A 8 -31.68 42.34 9.22
C ARG A 8 -32.49 43.18 10.22
N TRP A 9 -31.87 44.17 10.82
CA TRP A 9 -32.55 45.07 11.75
C TRP A 9 -33.20 46.24 11.06
N TYR A 10 -32.79 46.56 9.82
CA TYR A 10 -33.38 47.64 9.04
C TYR A 10 -33.77 47.10 7.65
N LYS A 11 -34.91 47.61 7.17
CA LYS A 11 -35.36 47.42 5.78
C LYS A 11 -35.47 48.78 5.09
N THR A 12 -35.34 48.76 3.78
CA THR A 12 -35.49 49.96 2.96
C THR A 12 -36.92 50.00 2.45
N GLU A 13 -37.62 51.08 2.74
CA GLU A 13 -38.99 51.35 2.24
C GLU A 13 -38.96 52.60 1.41
N VAL A 14 -39.80 52.66 0.35
CA VAL A 14 -39.99 53.84 -0.47
C VAL A 14 -41.18 54.58 0.12
N GLY A 15 -40.91 55.78 0.56
CA GLY A 15 -41.96 56.64 1.10
C GLY A 15 -42.93 57.23 0.02
N PRO A 16 -44.05 57.84 0.40
CA PRO A 16 -44.99 58.42 -0.54
C PRO A 16 -44.39 59.55 -1.42
N ASP A 17 -43.24 60.06 -1.01
CA ASP A 17 -42.46 61.12 -1.69
C ASP A 17 -41.40 60.50 -2.67
N GLY A 18 -41.46 59.19 -2.94
CA GLY A 18 -40.50 58.47 -3.81
C GLY A 18 -39.11 58.35 -3.21
N LYS A 19 -38.83 58.79 -1.98
CA LYS A 19 -37.52 58.68 -1.34
C LYS A 19 -37.39 57.39 -0.53
N THR A 20 -36.25 56.75 -0.64
CA THR A 20 -35.90 55.55 0.12
C THR A 20 -35.54 55.94 1.57
N ARG A 21 -36.16 55.25 2.52
CA ARG A 21 -35.88 55.43 3.96
C ARG A 21 -35.59 54.13 4.63
N LYS A 22 -34.66 54.15 5.60
CA LYS A 22 -34.37 52.97 6.44
C LYS A 22 -35.35 52.93 7.60
N VAL A 23 -36.16 51.87 7.65
CA VAL A 23 -37.18 51.66 8.70
C VAL A 23 -36.74 50.43 9.53
N LYS A 24 -37.03 50.46 10.83
CA LYS A 24 -36.78 49.32 11.72
C LYS A 24 -37.61 48.11 11.27
N SER A 25 -36.98 46.95 11.14
CA SER A 25 -37.68 45.69 10.89
C SER A 25 -38.23 45.11 12.20
N GLU A 26 -39.08 44.13 12.12
CA GLU A 26 -39.56 43.35 13.28
C GLU A 26 -38.44 42.68 14.09
N ARG A 27 -37.28 42.53 13.50
CA ARG A 27 -36.08 41.96 14.13
C ARG A 27 -35.16 43.00 14.74
N HIS A 28 -35.55 44.27 14.77
CA HIS A 28 -34.71 45.31 15.32
C HIS A 28 -34.41 45.06 16.81
N GLY A 29 -33.12 45.01 17.16
CA GLY A 29 -32.64 44.74 18.52
C GLY A 29 -32.65 43.28 18.92
N SER A 30 -33.03 42.35 18.03
CA SER A 30 -33.09 40.94 18.34
C SER A 30 -32.21 40.11 17.39
N GLY A 31 -31.40 39.18 17.96
CA GLY A 31 -30.56 38.24 17.24
C GLY A 31 -29.43 38.88 16.43
N MET A 32 -28.92 38.14 15.43
CA MET A 32 -27.81 38.58 14.57
C MET A 32 -28.29 39.65 13.58
N ARG A 33 -27.58 40.78 13.54
CA ARG A 33 -27.95 41.94 12.71
C ARG A 33 -27.54 41.79 11.26
N TYR A 34 -26.26 41.43 10.99
CA TYR A 34 -25.73 41.40 9.63
C TYR A 34 -25.70 39.96 9.10
N ARG A 35 -26.10 39.78 7.83
CA ARG A 35 -26.06 38.50 7.15
C ARG A 35 -25.31 38.68 5.84
N ALA A 36 -24.09 38.12 5.77
CA ALA A 36 -23.34 38.02 4.54
C ALA A 36 -23.93 36.90 3.70
N ARG A 37 -24.31 37.20 2.45
CA ARG A 37 -24.90 36.26 1.48
C ARG A 37 -23.98 36.18 0.26
N TYR A 38 -23.78 34.99 -0.28
CA TYR A 38 -23.00 34.76 -1.48
C TYR A 38 -23.52 33.49 -2.18
N VAL A 39 -23.23 33.35 -3.45
CA VAL A 39 -23.53 32.15 -4.23
C VAL A 39 -22.26 31.32 -4.29
N GLY A 40 -22.34 30.06 -3.83
CA GLY A 40 -21.23 29.11 -3.88
C GLY A 40 -20.94 28.64 -5.31
N PRO A 41 -19.80 27.94 -5.54
CA PRO A 41 -19.48 27.36 -6.84
C PRO A 41 -20.52 26.35 -7.34
N ASP A 42 -21.30 25.75 -6.42
CA ASP A 42 -22.42 24.84 -6.68
C ASP A 42 -23.71 25.55 -7.13
N GLY A 43 -23.67 26.90 -7.31
CA GLY A 43 -24.79 27.71 -7.67
C GLY A 43 -25.80 27.96 -6.53
N THR A 44 -25.58 27.40 -5.34
CA THR A 44 -26.47 27.57 -4.19
C THR A 44 -26.14 28.83 -3.40
N GLU A 45 -27.19 29.50 -2.90
CA GLU A 45 -27.02 30.66 -2.01
C GLU A 45 -26.63 30.20 -0.60
N LYS A 46 -25.55 30.75 -0.09
CA LYS A 46 -25.02 30.47 1.25
C LYS A 46 -24.93 31.79 2.06
N SER A 47 -24.94 31.67 3.38
CA SER A 47 -24.86 32.85 4.23
C SER A 47 -24.25 32.57 5.58
N LYS A 48 -23.64 33.65 6.17
CA LYS A 48 -23.16 33.67 7.56
C LYS A 48 -23.70 34.90 8.24
N SER A 49 -24.17 34.75 9.48
CA SER A 49 -24.72 35.84 10.27
C SER A 49 -23.73 36.36 11.29
N PHE A 50 -23.77 37.68 11.55
CA PHE A 50 -22.88 38.38 12.47
C PHE A 50 -23.72 39.25 13.42
N PRO A 51 -23.29 39.44 14.70
CA PRO A 51 -23.99 40.24 15.67
C PRO A 51 -23.92 41.75 15.32
N ASP A 52 -24.62 42.56 16.11
CA ASP A 52 -24.53 44.03 16.02
C ASP A 52 -23.07 44.49 16.19
N ARG A 53 -22.76 45.66 15.62
CA ARG A 53 -21.43 46.30 15.60
C ARG A 53 -20.35 45.54 14.85
N GLN A 54 -20.62 44.36 14.26
CA GLN A 54 -19.65 43.56 13.51
C GLN A 54 -19.81 43.64 11.98
N LYS A 55 -20.31 44.76 11.45
CA LYS A 55 -20.46 44.92 9.99
C LYS A 55 -19.12 44.76 9.27
N ARG A 56 -18.05 45.39 9.77
CA ARG A 56 -16.70 45.29 9.19
C ARG A 56 -16.20 43.83 9.12
N LEU A 57 -16.50 43.05 10.15
CA LEU A 57 -16.14 41.65 10.16
C LEU A 57 -16.93 40.84 9.10
N ALA A 58 -18.20 41.17 8.91
CA ALA A 58 -19.04 40.58 7.86
C ALA A 58 -18.51 40.92 6.46
N ASP A 59 -18.15 42.19 6.21
CA ASP A 59 -17.58 42.66 4.94
C ASP A 59 -16.25 41.96 4.66
N GLN A 60 -15.33 41.90 5.63
CA GLN A 60 -14.06 41.23 5.53
C GLN A 60 -14.22 39.72 5.26
N TRP A 61 -15.14 39.07 5.97
CA TRP A 61 -15.40 37.64 5.77
C TRP A 61 -15.92 37.36 4.36
N LEU A 62 -16.83 38.21 3.85
CA LEU A 62 -17.38 38.09 2.50
C LEU A 62 -16.27 38.25 1.44
N ALA A 63 -15.46 39.30 1.57
CA ALA A 63 -14.34 39.57 0.67
C ALA A 63 -13.31 38.39 0.65
N HIS A 64 -13.00 37.79 1.81
CA HIS A 64 -12.15 36.61 1.89
C HIS A 64 -12.79 35.39 1.18
N THR A 65 -14.09 35.16 1.40
CA THR A 65 -14.81 34.06 0.76
C THR A 65 -14.82 34.19 -0.75
N GLU A 66 -15.06 35.41 -1.28
CA GLU A 66 -15.02 35.69 -2.72
C GLU A 66 -13.59 35.52 -3.30
N ALA A 67 -12.57 35.97 -2.58
CA ALA A 67 -11.20 35.81 -2.97
C ALA A 67 -10.80 34.31 -2.99
N ASP A 68 -11.27 33.50 -2.04
CA ASP A 68 -11.04 32.07 -2.01
C ASP A 68 -11.75 31.35 -3.16
N MET A 69 -12.97 31.78 -3.49
CA MET A 69 -13.67 31.26 -4.69
C MET A 69 -12.92 31.60 -5.98
N ALA A 70 -12.43 32.83 -6.12
CA ALA A 70 -11.66 33.26 -7.29
C ALA A 70 -10.34 32.49 -7.46
N ARG A 71 -9.73 32.05 -6.35
CA ARG A 71 -8.50 31.22 -6.35
C ARG A 71 -8.77 29.72 -6.43
N GLY A 72 -10.03 29.26 -6.47
CA GLY A 72 -10.38 27.84 -6.42
C GLY A 72 -10.08 27.19 -5.05
N GLN A 73 -9.94 28.00 -3.98
CA GLN A 73 -9.60 27.53 -2.63
C GLN A 73 -10.82 27.56 -1.68
N TYR A 74 -12.00 27.84 -2.24
CA TYR A 74 -13.22 27.89 -1.45
C TYR A 74 -13.62 26.50 -0.97
N ILE A 75 -13.92 26.40 0.33
CA ILE A 75 -14.47 25.21 0.96
C ILE A 75 -15.83 25.52 1.54
N ASP A 76 -16.83 24.69 1.19
CA ASP A 76 -18.14 24.79 1.80
C ASP A 76 -18.03 24.54 3.32
N PRO A 77 -18.45 25.49 4.16
CA PRO A 77 -18.46 25.31 5.61
C PRO A 77 -19.28 24.10 6.08
N ARG A 78 -20.23 23.60 5.29
CA ARG A 78 -20.97 22.36 5.58
C ARG A 78 -20.15 21.12 5.24
N ALA A 79 -19.52 21.12 4.06
CA ALA A 79 -18.65 20.04 3.63
C ALA A 79 -17.44 19.88 4.56
N ALA A 80 -16.90 20.98 5.08
CA ALA A 80 -15.81 21.00 6.03
C ALA A 80 -16.12 20.39 7.41
N ARG A 81 -17.41 20.18 7.74
CA ARG A 81 -17.85 19.61 9.03
C ARG A 81 -17.80 18.11 9.10
N ILE A 82 -17.73 17.40 7.97
CA ILE A 82 -17.55 15.94 7.96
C ILE A 82 -16.32 15.60 8.79
N THR A 83 -16.42 14.59 9.65
CA THR A 83 -15.30 14.17 10.47
C THR A 83 -14.31 13.33 9.64
N PHE A 84 -13.06 13.28 10.08
CA PHE A 84 -12.04 12.44 9.42
C PHE A 84 -12.47 10.98 9.34
N GLN A 85 -13.07 10.43 10.41
CA GLN A 85 -13.54 9.06 10.42
C GLN A 85 -14.63 8.81 9.37
N GLN A 86 -15.67 9.64 9.36
CA GLN A 86 -16.77 9.51 8.39
C GLN A 86 -16.28 9.55 6.95
N TYR A 87 -15.35 10.46 6.65
CA TYR A 87 -14.76 10.57 5.33
C TYR A 87 -13.89 9.35 5.00
N ALA A 88 -12.98 8.97 5.90
CA ALA A 88 -12.03 7.90 5.68
C ALA A 88 -12.71 6.52 5.57
N GLU A 89 -13.79 6.26 6.29
CA GLU A 89 -14.61 5.04 6.15
C GLU A 89 -15.17 4.92 4.73
N SER A 90 -15.71 6.01 4.17
CA SER A 90 -16.16 6.02 2.77
C SER A 90 -14.98 5.88 1.80
N TRP A 91 -13.87 6.60 2.02
CA TRP A 91 -12.70 6.56 1.15
C TRP A 91 -12.08 5.16 1.06
N VAL A 92 -11.99 4.42 2.16
CA VAL A 92 -11.43 3.06 2.19
C VAL A 92 -12.20 2.11 1.28
N THR A 93 -13.51 2.30 1.09
CA THR A 93 -14.33 1.41 0.24
C THR A 93 -13.93 1.45 -1.23
N HIS A 94 -13.21 2.49 -1.68
CA HIS A 94 -12.73 2.63 -3.06
C HIS A 94 -11.40 1.90 -3.32
N ALA A 95 -10.78 1.29 -2.30
CA ALA A 95 -9.57 0.51 -2.53
C ALA A 95 -9.89 -0.74 -3.38
N PRO A 96 -9.08 -1.05 -4.42
CA PRO A 96 -9.44 -2.05 -5.43
C PRO A 96 -9.37 -3.50 -4.95
N ASP A 97 -8.66 -3.78 -3.86
CA ASP A 97 -8.49 -5.13 -3.32
C ASP A 97 -9.09 -5.25 -1.92
N PRO A 98 -10.00 -6.22 -1.67
CA PRO A 98 -10.67 -6.39 -0.38
C PRO A 98 -9.72 -6.57 0.82
N ASN A 99 -8.57 -7.21 0.63
CA ASN A 99 -7.59 -7.37 1.71
C ASN A 99 -6.87 -6.05 2.01
N THR A 100 -6.65 -5.24 0.98
CA THR A 100 -6.13 -3.88 1.16
C THR A 100 -7.13 -3.03 1.92
N GLN A 101 -8.42 -3.08 1.55
CA GLN A 101 -9.50 -2.43 2.30
C GLN A 101 -9.48 -2.82 3.77
N ALA A 102 -9.55 -4.12 4.07
CA ALA A 102 -9.58 -4.65 5.45
C ALA A 102 -8.34 -4.22 6.25
N SER A 103 -7.17 -4.22 5.60
CA SER A 103 -5.92 -3.77 6.22
C SER A 103 -5.94 -2.28 6.53
N MET A 104 -6.38 -1.44 5.57
CA MET A 104 -6.48 0.02 5.75
C MET A 104 -7.50 0.37 6.84
N GLU A 105 -8.69 -0.26 6.80
CA GLU A 105 -9.73 -0.09 7.82
C GLU A 105 -9.21 -0.42 9.22
N SER A 106 -8.59 -1.60 9.38
CA SER A 106 -8.03 -2.02 10.66
C SER A 106 -6.97 -1.04 11.17
N GLN A 107 -6.06 -0.60 10.28
CA GLN A 107 -5.01 0.35 10.63
C GLN A 107 -5.57 1.72 11.05
N LEU A 108 -6.54 2.24 10.30
CA LEU A 108 -7.17 3.51 10.62
C LEU A 108 -7.97 3.42 11.92
N ARG A 109 -8.75 2.36 12.08
CA ARG A 109 -9.56 2.12 13.29
C ARG A 109 -8.73 2.02 14.56
N LEU A 110 -7.61 1.28 14.51
CA LEU A 110 -6.78 1.05 15.69
C LEU A 110 -5.86 2.23 16.00
N HIS A 111 -5.36 2.95 14.99
CA HIS A 111 -4.24 3.86 15.15
C HIS A 111 -4.50 5.31 14.75
N ALA A 112 -5.55 5.60 13.98
CA ALA A 112 -5.87 6.95 13.54
C ALA A 112 -7.17 7.48 14.17
N TYR A 113 -8.26 6.74 14.11
CA TYR A 113 -9.57 7.21 14.60
C TYR A 113 -9.60 7.59 16.08
N PRO A 114 -8.90 6.90 17.01
CA PRO A 114 -8.88 7.31 18.42
C PRO A 114 -8.34 8.74 18.65
N TYR A 115 -7.55 9.26 17.72
CA TYR A 115 -6.86 10.55 17.86
C TYR A 115 -7.35 11.61 16.88
N LEU A 116 -7.73 11.20 15.69
CA LEU A 116 -8.08 12.08 14.58
C LEU A 116 -9.56 11.95 14.16
N GLY A 117 -10.21 10.84 14.50
CA GLY A 117 -11.48 10.42 13.93
C GLY A 117 -12.62 11.42 14.11
N SER A 118 -12.81 11.96 15.30
CA SER A 118 -13.88 12.90 15.61
C SER A 118 -13.63 14.33 15.11
N ARG A 119 -12.43 14.60 14.56
CA ARG A 119 -12.06 15.96 14.13
C ARG A 119 -12.71 16.29 12.80
N PRO A 120 -13.40 17.44 12.69
CA PRO A 120 -13.88 17.94 11.41
C PRO A 120 -12.72 18.22 10.44
N LEU A 121 -12.86 17.83 9.16
CA LEU A 121 -11.81 17.99 8.16
C LEU A 121 -11.32 19.43 8.04
N GLY A 122 -12.24 20.39 8.01
CA GLY A 122 -11.87 21.82 7.90
C GLY A 122 -11.07 22.38 9.09
N SER A 123 -10.98 21.63 10.21
CA SER A 123 -10.23 22.06 11.39
C SER A 123 -8.81 21.49 11.49
N PHE A 124 -8.40 20.66 10.52
CA PHE A 124 -7.09 20.02 10.56
C PHE A 124 -5.94 21.01 10.43
N GLN A 125 -4.94 20.83 11.29
CA GLN A 125 -3.70 21.61 11.29
C GLN A 125 -2.48 20.68 11.34
N PRO A 126 -1.30 21.14 10.87
CA PRO A 126 -0.07 20.36 10.94
C PRO A 126 0.30 19.90 12.36
N SER A 127 -0.04 20.66 13.41
CA SER A 127 0.17 20.29 14.81
C SER A 127 -0.53 18.99 15.18
N HIS A 128 -1.78 18.82 14.74
CA HIS A 128 -2.56 17.61 15.01
C HIS A 128 -1.89 16.36 14.43
N ILE A 129 -1.30 16.48 13.25
CA ILE A 129 -0.58 15.35 12.64
C ILE A 129 0.73 15.06 13.39
N ARG A 130 1.48 16.10 13.80
CA ARG A 130 2.69 15.91 14.60
C ARG A 130 2.41 15.22 15.93
N ASP A 131 1.38 15.68 16.64
CA ASP A 131 0.97 15.09 17.92
C ASP A 131 0.50 13.64 17.76
N TRP A 132 -0.25 13.36 16.71
CA TRP A 132 -0.65 12.00 16.39
C TRP A 132 0.54 11.08 16.07
N VAL A 133 1.49 11.53 15.24
CA VAL A 133 2.71 10.75 14.92
C VAL A 133 3.53 10.46 16.18
N ARG A 134 3.67 11.44 17.08
CA ARG A 134 4.33 11.24 18.37
C ARG A 134 3.63 10.16 19.20
N ARG A 135 2.30 10.21 19.32
CA ARG A 135 1.50 9.20 20.04
C ARG A 135 1.61 7.80 19.44
N LEU A 136 1.68 7.67 18.11
CA LEU A 136 1.95 6.37 17.49
C LEU A 136 3.27 5.76 18.00
N GLN A 137 4.31 6.57 18.10
CA GLN A 137 5.63 6.14 18.56
C GLN A 137 5.64 5.81 20.05
N GLU A 138 4.97 6.61 20.88
CA GLU A 138 4.79 6.38 22.32
C GLU A 138 4.05 5.06 22.59
N ASN A 139 3.08 4.71 21.73
CA ASN A 139 2.34 3.43 21.78
C ASN A 139 3.10 2.25 21.14
N GLY A 140 4.39 2.40 20.87
CA GLY A 140 5.22 1.32 20.31
C GLY A 140 5.01 1.03 18.82
N VAL A 141 4.18 1.80 18.11
CA VAL A 141 3.98 1.67 16.66
C VAL A 141 5.13 2.33 15.92
N ARG A 142 6.03 1.55 15.33
CA ARG A 142 7.30 2.02 14.75
C ARG A 142 7.56 1.45 13.36
N GLY A 143 8.63 1.95 12.73
CA GLY A 143 9.18 1.43 11.47
C GLY A 143 8.21 1.52 10.29
N SER A 144 8.26 0.53 9.43
CA SER A 144 7.45 0.46 8.20
C SER A 144 5.95 0.41 8.46
N TYR A 145 5.52 -0.17 9.58
CA TYR A 145 4.11 -0.23 9.94
C TYR A 145 3.54 1.16 10.27
N ALA A 146 4.23 1.93 11.11
CA ALA A 146 3.85 3.32 11.38
C ALA A 146 3.84 4.17 10.11
N ARG A 147 4.83 3.97 9.22
CA ARG A 147 4.90 4.65 7.93
C ARG A 147 3.71 4.32 7.03
N THR A 148 3.27 3.06 7.02
CA THR A 148 2.10 2.62 6.24
C THR A 148 0.83 3.30 6.74
N ILE A 149 0.60 3.31 8.07
CA ILE A 149 -0.54 3.99 8.68
C ILE A 149 -0.54 5.48 8.36
N TYR A 150 0.63 6.14 8.49
CA TYR A 150 0.80 7.54 8.13
C TYR A 150 0.47 7.79 6.65
N SER A 151 0.91 6.90 5.76
CA SER A 151 0.65 7.01 4.32
C SER A 151 -0.84 6.89 4.00
N ASN A 152 -1.57 6.03 4.70
CA ASN A 152 -3.02 5.89 4.55
C ASN A 152 -3.76 7.17 5.01
N VAL A 153 -3.41 7.72 6.18
CA VAL A 153 -3.98 8.99 6.65
C VAL A 153 -3.65 10.13 5.68
N ARG A 154 -2.41 10.21 5.21
CA ARG A 154 -2.01 11.22 4.22
C ARG A 154 -2.79 11.09 2.91
N ALA A 155 -3.00 9.86 2.42
CA ALA A 155 -3.76 9.62 1.20
C ALA A 155 -5.23 10.00 1.36
N ALA A 156 -5.87 9.62 2.48
CA ALA A 156 -7.24 10.02 2.78
C ALA A 156 -7.40 11.55 2.88
N LEU A 157 -6.44 12.23 3.52
CA LEU A 157 -6.45 13.70 3.61
C LEU A 157 -6.15 14.37 2.26
N SER A 158 -5.37 13.73 1.36
CA SER A 158 -5.20 14.23 -0.01
C SER A 158 -6.50 14.12 -0.81
N ALA A 159 -7.18 12.98 -0.74
CA ALA A 159 -8.48 12.80 -1.36
C ALA A 159 -9.50 13.82 -0.81
N ALA A 160 -9.48 14.10 0.50
CA ALA A 160 -10.35 15.13 1.10
C ALA A 160 -10.03 16.55 0.59
N VAL A 161 -8.80 16.82 0.16
CA VAL A 161 -8.45 18.08 -0.53
C VAL A 161 -9.04 18.09 -1.94
N ASP A 162 -8.87 17.00 -2.69
CA ASP A 162 -9.38 16.87 -4.06
C ASP A 162 -10.92 16.95 -4.09
N ASP A 163 -11.59 16.43 -3.06
CA ASP A 163 -13.05 16.49 -2.88
C ASP A 163 -13.55 17.83 -2.28
N GLY A 164 -12.68 18.79 -2.02
CA GLY A 164 -13.05 20.12 -1.53
C GLY A 164 -13.49 20.17 -0.06
N HIS A 165 -13.14 19.19 0.77
CA HIS A 165 -13.40 19.18 2.21
C HIS A 165 -12.29 19.83 3.04
N LEU A 166 -11.11 20.00 2.47
CA LEU A 166 -9.91 20.50 3.13
C LEU A 166 -9.10 21.38 2.15
N PRO A 167 -8.62 22.58 2.56
CA PRO A 167 -7.93 23.48 1.63
C PRO A 167 -6.53 23.00 1.22
N ARG A 168 -5.88 22.23 2.10
CA ARG A 168 -4.56 21.67 1.89
C ARG A 168 -4.32 20.50 2.83
N ASN A 169 -3.56 19.52 2.38
CA ASN A 169 -3.20 18.39 3.21
C ASN A 169 -2.20 18.79 4.31
N PRO A 170 -2.55 18.69 5.61
CA PRO A 170 -1.66 19.06 6.71
C PRO A 170 -0.41 18.17 6.79
N CYS A 171 -0.45 16.95 6.26
CA CYS A 171 0.70 16.05 6.16
C CYS A 171 1.78 16.58 5.19
N ALA A 172 1.45 17.50 4.29
CA ALA A 172 2.41 18.10 3.35
C ALA A 172 3.19 19.29 3.95
N ALA A 173 2.84 19.73 5.16
CA ALA A 173 3.54 20.84 5.80
C ALA A 173 5.01 20.48 6.12
N ARG A 174 5.94 21.42 5.90
CA ARG A 174 7.38 21.23 6.16
C ARG A 174 7.70 20.80 7.60
N SER A 175 6.88 21.19 8.56
CA SER A 175 7.02 20.83 9.98
C SER A 175 6.54 19.41 10.31
N VAL A 176 5.88 18.71 9.39
CA VAL A 176 5.40 17.34 9.58
C VAL A 176 6.38 16.38 8.95
N ARG A 177 6.98 15.53 9.77
CA ARG A 177 7.87 14.47 9.31
C ARG A 177 7.14 13.13 9.40
N PRO A 178 7.11 12.34 8.32
CA PRO A 178 6.59 10.99 8.37
C PRO A 178 7.41 10.12 9.35
N PRO A 179 6.84 9.08 9.96
CA PRO A 179 7.57 8.14 10.81
C PRO A 179 8.82 7.60 10.12
N ALA A 180 9.93 7.53 10.85
CA ALA A 180 11.16 6.95 10.34
C ALA A 180 10.97 5.46 10.04
N VAL A 181 11.64 4.99 9.02
CA VAL A 181 11.71 3.56 8.69
C VAL A 181 13.18 3.16 8.81
N ASP A 182 13.42 2.18 9.66
CA ASP A 182 14.74 1.57 9.71
C ASP A 182 14.96 0.82 8.38
N THR A 183 15.81 1.37 7.54
CA THR A 183 16.21 0.74 6.29
C THR A 183 17.29 -0.30 6.58
N LYS A 184 16.89 -1.42 7.17
CA LYS A 184 17.80 -2.57 7.22
C LYS A 184 18.09 -3.02 5.80
N ARG A 185 19.37 -3.13 5.47
CA ARG A 185 19.79 -3.73 4.20
C ARG A 185 19.39 -5.21 4.19
N VAL A 186 18.91 -5.66 3.06
CA VAL A 186 18.65 -7.10 2.87
C VAL A 186 19.99 -7.83 2.91
N VAL A 187 20.12 -8.78 3.83
CA VAL A 187 21.22 -9.74 3.85
C VAL A 187 20.67 -11.04 3.28
N PRO A 188 21.07 -11.42 2.06
CA PRO A 188 20.62 -12.67 1.47
C PRO A 188 21.15 -13.87 2.25
N TRP A 189 20.41 -14.95 2.22
CA TRP A 189 20.91 -16.22 2.74
C TRP A 189 22.07 -16.76 1.88
N THR A 190 22.94 -17.53 2.51
CA THR A 190 23.96 -18.30 1.77
C THR A 190 23.34 -19.55 1.12
N PRO A 191 24.00 -20.14 0.11
CA PRO A 191 23.57 -21.42 -0.45
C PRO A 191 23.39 -22.50 0.61
N GLU A 192 24.30 -22.59 1.57
CA GLU A 192 24.28 -23.57 2.67
C GLU A 192 23.01 -23.40 3.52
N GLN A 193 22.63 -22.16 3.84
CA GLN A 193 21.39 -21.87 4.59
C GLN A 193 20.16 -22.31 3.80
N VAL A 194 20.11 -22.02 2.49
CA VAL A 194 18.96 -22.42 1.63
C VAL A 194 18.84 -23.94 1.59
N PHE A 195 19.95 -24.66 1.39
CA PHE A 195 19.95 -26.13 1.34
C PHE A 195 19.67 -26.75 2.70
N ALA A 196 20.15 -26.16 3.81
CA ALA A 196 19.81 -26.62 5.16
C ALA A 196 18.32 -26.47 5.46
N VAL A 197 17.72 -25.33 5.12
CA VAL A 197 16.27 -25.13 5.24
C VAL A 197 15.50 -26.10 4.36
N ARG A 198 15.94 -26.33 3.11
CA ARG A 198 15.34 -27.31 2.22
C ARG A 198 15.34 -28.71 2.84
N ALA A 199 16.47 -29.15 3.38
CA ALA A 199 16.61 -30.45 4.03
C ALA A 199 15.73 -30.58 5.30
N GLY A 200 15.50 -29.50 6.02
CA GLY A 200 14.58 -29.43 7.17
C GLY A 200 13.10 -29.44 6.79
N MET A 201 12.75 -29.24 5.50
CA MET A 201 11.38 -29.33 5.04
C MET A 201 10.96 -30.79 4.82
N PRO A 202 9.70 -31.16 5.13
CA PRO A 202 9.15 -32.43 4.67
C PRO A 202 9.28 -32.55 3.13
N GLU A 203 9.56 -33.75 2.65
CA GLU A 203 9.78 -34.03 1.20
C GLU A 203 8.70 -33.42 0.30
N ARG A 204 7.44 -33.50 0.74
CA ARG A 204 6.27 -32.88 0.06
C ARG A 204 6.42 -31.38 -0.21
N TYR A 205 7.28 -30.68 0.50
CA TYR A 205 7.40 -29.22 0.41
C TYR A 205 8.82 -28.75 0.03
N GLN A 206 9.78 -29.67 -0.14
CA GLN A 206 11.16 -29.30 -0.49
C GLN A 206 11.25 -28.53 -1.81
N ALA A 207 10.52 -28.98 -2.83
CA ALA A 207 10.49 -28.32 -4.13
C ALA A 207 9.90 -26.88 -4.10
N MET A 208 9.20 -26.49 -3.03
CA MET A 208 8.82 -25.09 -2.82
C MET A 208 10.03 -24.20 -2.55
N VAL A 209 11.05 -24.73 -1.86
CA VAL A 209 12.30 -24.02 -1.60
C VAL A 209 13.06 -23.86 -2.92
N ASP A 210 13.08 -24.92 -3.74
CA ASP A 210 13.73 -24.89 -5.05
C ASP A 210 13.08 -23.83 -5.97
N LEU A 211 11.76 -23.71 -6.00
CA LEU A 211 11.07 -22.66 -6.75
C LEU A 211 11.33 -21.25 -6.19
N GLY A 212 11.34 -21.11 -4.87
CA GLY A 212 11.63 -19.84 -4.24
C GLY A 212 13.04 -19.35 -4.48
N GLY A 213 14.03 -20.23 -4.29
CA GLY A 213 15.45 -19.94 -4.42
C GLY A 213 16.00 -20.02 -5.85
N GLY A 214 15.40 -20.83 -6.72
CA GLY A 214 15.86 -21.04 -8.09
C GLY A 214 15.06 -20.27 -9.17
N CYS A 215 13.83 -19.81 -8.84
CA CYS A 215 12.99 -19.04 -9.77
C CYS A 215 12.47 -17.72 -9.17
N GLY A 216 12.80 -17.41 -7.93
CA GLY A 216 12.43 -16.15 -7.28
C GLY A 216 10.93 -15.93 -7.06
N LEU A 217 10.13 -17.00 -7.00
CA LEU A 217 8.68 -16.90 -6.83
C LEU A 217 8.29 -16.39 -5.44
N ARG A 218 7.17 -15.67 -5.39
CA ARG A 218 6.53 -15.32 -4.11
C ARG A 218 5.79 -16.54 -3.54
N GLN A 219 5.67 -16.63 -2.22
CA GLN A 219 4.99 -17.76 -1.58
C GLN A 219 3.60 -18.06 -2.18
N GLY A 220 2.77 -17.03 -2.40
CA GLY A 220 1.45 -17.24 -3.01
C GLY A 220 1.52 -17.75 -4.46
N GLU A 221 2.54 -17.36 -5.21
CA GLU A 221 2.80 -17.87 -6.55
C GLU A 221 3.24 -19.35 -6.50
N ILE A 222 4.16 -19.71 -5.57
CA ILE A 222 4.57 -21.11 -5.34
C ILE A 222 3.35 -21.97 -5.01
N LEU A 223 2.50 -21.54 -4.08
CA LEU A 223 1.30 -22.29 -3.68
C LEU A 223 0.28 -22.43 -4.82
N GLY A 224 0.30 -21.53 -5.79
CA GLY A 224 -0.58 -21.52 -6.95
C GLY A 224 0.00 -22.14 -8.22
N VAL A 225 1.21 -22.72 -8.19
CA VAL A 225 1.79 -23.34 -9.39
C VAL A 225 0.97 -24.56 -9.78
N ALA A 226 0.54 -24.57 -11.06
CA ALA A 226 -0.19 -25.67 -11.66
C ALA A 226 0.67 -26.35 -12.74
N VAL A 227 0.29 -27.54 -13.13
CA VAL A 227 1.03 -28.35 -14.14
C VAL A 227 1.16 -27.59 -15.46
N ASP A 228 0.14 -26.91 -15.89
CA ASP A 228 0.09 -26.12 -17.13
C ASP A 228 0.96 -24.85 -17.12
N ALA A 229 1.52 -24.52 -15.96
CA ALA A 229 2.43 -23.38 -15.81
C ALA A 229 3.90 -23.74 -16.04
N ILE A 230 4.24 -25.02 -16.20
CA ILE A 230 5.62 -25.49 -16.30
C ILE A 230 5.87 -26.06 -17.71
N ASP A 231 6.66 -25.38 -18.48
CA ASP A 231 7.18 -25.91 -19.77
C ASP A 231 8.57 -26.48 -19.55
N PHE A 232 8.62 -27.80 -19.35
CA PHE A 232 9.89 -28.52 -19.21
C PHE A 232 10.70 -28.62 -20.50
N ALA A 233 10.09 -28.43 -21.65
CA ALA A 233 10.77 -28.53 -22.93
C ALA A 233 11.55 -27.25 -23.24
N SER A 234 10.92 -26.09 -23.06
CA SER A 234 11.58 -24.79 -23.22
C SER A 234 12.37 -24.35 -21.97
N GLY A 235 12.25 -25.04 -20.85
CA GLY A 235 12.84 -24.59 -19.57
C GLY A 235 12.23 -23.27 -19.07
N THR A 236 10.91 -23.13 -19.17
CA THR A 236 10.20 -21.90 -18.80
C THR A 236 9.12 -22.17 -17.74
N LEU A 237 9.04 -21.30 -16.75
CA LEU A 237 7.96 -21.27 -15.76
C LEU A 237 7.07 -20.05 -15.97
N HIS A 238 5.80 -20.27 -16.30
CA HIS A 238 4.81 -19.22 -16.51
C HIS A 238 4.15 -18.81 -15.20
N VAL A 239 4.47 -17.65 -14.66
CA VAL A 239 3.88 -17.13 -13.43
C VAL A 239 2.61 -16.37 -13.76
N VAL A 240 1.49 -17.09 -13.87
CA VAL A 240 0.20 -16.57 -14.33
C VAL A 240 -0.82 -16.42 -13.21
N GLN A 241 -0.59 -17.05 -12.06
CA GLN A 241 -1.51 -17.04 -10.92
C GLN A 241 -0.81 -17.16 -9.58
N GLN A 242 -1.55 -16.86 -8.54
CA GLN A 242 -1.19 -17.11 -7.14
C GLN A 242 -2.38 -17.64 -6.36
N LEU A 243 -2.12 -18.35 -5.28
CA LEU A 243 -3.10 -18.66 -4.25
C LEU A 243 -3.00 -17.62 -3.14
N LYS A 244 -4.10 -16.91 -2.86
CA LYS A 244 -4.20 -15.92 -1.78
C LYS A 244 -5.49 -16.09 -1.00
N LEU A 245 -5.60 -15.41 0.14
CA LEU A 245 -6.88 -15.29 0.85
C LEU A 245 -7.62 -14.04 0.35
N SER A 246 -8.93 -14.13 0.24
CA SER A 246 -9.86 -13.03 0.05
C SER A 246 -10.96 -13.18 1.10
N ARG A 247 -11.07 -12.24 2.04
CA ARG A 247 -11.99 -12.35 3.20
C ARG A 247 -11.89 -13.71 3.90
N SER A 248 -10.66 -14.13 4.20
CA SER A 248 -10.32 -15.43 4.84
C SER A 248 -10.62 -16.69 4.03
N LYS A 249 -11.14 -16.58 2.80
CA LYS A 249 -11.34 -17.71 1.89
C LYS A 249 -10.18 -17.81 0.89
N PRO A 250 -9.69 -19.02 0.58
CA PRO A 250 -8.65 -19.22 -0.43
C PRO A 250 -9.23 -18.93 -1.82
N VAL A 251 -8.48 -18.23 -2.64
CA VAL A 251 -8.84 -17.89 -4.02
C VAL A 251 -7.62 -17.98 -4.93
N PHE A 252 -7.83 -18.35 -6.19
CA PHE A 252 -6.84 -18.07 -7.24
C PHE A 252 -6.95 -16.63 -7.68
N ALA A 253 -5.84 -15.99 -7.95
CA ALA A 253 -5.80 -14.61 -8.42
C ALA A 253 -4.57 -14.42 -9.34
N PRO A 254 -4.56 -13.38 -10.20
CA PRO A 254 -3.34 -12.99 -10.88
C PRO A 254 -2.22 -12.70 -9.89
N PRO A 255 -0.94 -12.78 -10.28
CA PRO A 255 0.18 -12.35 -9.45
C PRO A 255 -0.03 -10.93 -8.93
N LYS A 256 0.66 -10.57 -7.86
CA LYS A 256 0.54 -9.22 -7.26
C LYS A 256 0.84 -8.13 -8.30
N GLY A 257 -0.08 -7.18 -8.45
CA GLY A 257 -0.01 -6.14 -9.48
C GLY A 257 -0.50 -6.57 -10.87
N GLY A 258 -1.05 -7.79 -11.02
CA GLY A 258 -1.60 -8.30 -12.28
C GLY A 258 -0.54 -8.65 -13.33
N LYS A 259 0.76 -8.56 -13.01
CA LYS A 259 1.85 -8.75 -13.97
C LYS A 259 2.15 -10.24 -14.16
N LEU A 260 1.72 -10.78 -15.29
CA LEU A 260 2.12 -12.11 -15.76
C LEU A 260 3.57 -12.04 -16.23
N ARG A 261 4.31 -13.14 -16.09
CA ARG A 261 5.71 -13.19 -16.48
C ARG A 261 6.19 -14.62 -16.70
N ASP A 262 7.22 -14.74 -17.52
CA ASP A 262 7.97 -15.97 -17.72
C ASP A 262 9.29 -15.88 -16.94
N VAL A 263 9.64 -16.99 -16.29
CA VAL A 263 10.88 -17.09 -15.52
C VAL A 263 11.66 -18.29 -16.04
N PRO A 264 12.97 -18.14 -16.33
CA PRO A 264 13.80 -19.28 -16.68
C PRO A 264 13.74 -20.36 -15.58
N LEU A 265 13.54 -21.61 -16.00
CA LEU A 265 13.48 -22.77 -15.12
C LEU A 265 14.81 -23.51 -15.20
N PRO A 266 15.72 -23.37 -14.21
CA PRO A 266 17.01 -24.04 -14.22
C PRO A 266 16.84 -25.57 -14.17
N GLY A 267 17.75 -26.32 -14.83
CA GLY A 267 17.72 -27.76 -14.89
C GLY A 267 17.53 -28.44 -13.52
N PRO A 268 18.34 -28.12 -12.50
CA PRO A 268 18.17 -28.71 -11.16
C PRO A 268 16.79 -28.49 -10.54
N VAL A 269 16.17 -27.31 -10.77
CA VAL A 269 14.82 -27.02 -10.29
C VAL A 269 13.79 -27.84 -11.07
N ALA A 270 13.95 -27.94 -12.39
CA ALA A 270 13.10 -28.78 -13.23
C ALA A 270 13.11 -30.23 -12.78
N ASP A 271 14.31 -30.77 -12.46
CA ASP A 271 14.47 -32.16 -12.00
C ASP A 271 13.83 -32.36 -10.61
N ALA A 272 13.99 -31.39 -9.70
CA ALA A 272 13.31 -31.41 -8.39
C ALA A 272 11.78 -31.43 -8.55
N LEU A 273 11.24 -30.66 -9.50
CA LEU A 273 9.80 -30.63 -9.80
C LEU A 273 9.30 -31.93 -10.44
N ARG A 274 10.08 -32.53 -11.34
CA ARG A 274 9.76 -33.86 -11.92
C ARG A 274 9.74 -34.95 -10.85
N ALA A 275 10.75 -34.98 -9.98
CA ALA A 275 10.80 -35.90 -8.86
C ALA A 275 9.63 -35.70 -7.90
N HIS A 276 9.34 -34.42 -7.55
CA HIS A 276 8.21 -34.06 -6.70
C HIS A 276 6.87 -34.53 -7.29
N THR A 277 6.59 -34.23 -8.55
CA THR A 277 5.30 -34.59 -9.19
C THR A 277 5.14 -36.08 -9.41
N LYS A 278 6.24 -36.83 -9.50
CA LYS A 278 6.24 -38.30 -9.53
C LYS A 278 5.86 -38.88 -8.17
N GLN A 279 6.41 -38.33 -7.08
CA GLN A 279 6.19 -38.80 -5.71
C GLN A 279 4.85 -38.31 -5.14
N PHE A 280 4.48 -37.08 -5.47
CA PHE A 280 3.26 -36.42 -5.03
C PHE A 280 2.47 -35.94 -6.26
N PRO A 281 1.62 -36.80 -6.84
CA PRO A 281 0.89 -36.45 -8.05
C PRO A 281 0.04 -35.18 -7.90
N PRO A 282 0.02 -34.32 -8.92
CA PRO A 282 -0.79 -33.11 -8.91
C PRO A 282 -2.28 -33.39 -8.75
N VAL A 283 -2.97 -32.55 -7.95
CA VAL A 283 -4.40 -32.71 -7.63
C VAL A 283 -5.21 -31.54 -8.19
N GLU A 284 -6.39 -31.84 -8.71
CA GLU A 284 -7.34 -30.84 -9.14
C GLU A 284 -7.95 -30.11 -7.95
N ILE A 285 -7.79 -28.79 -7.93
CA ILE A 285 -8.31 -27.91 -6.90
C ILE A 285 -9.18 -26.86 -7.57
N THR A 286 -10.44 -26.77 -7.11
CA THR A 286 -11.39 -25.75 -7.56
C THR A 286 -11.51 -24.68 -6.49
N LEU A 287 -11.16 -23.44 -6.83
CA LEU A 287 -11.27 -22.26 -5.97
C LEU A 287 -11.89 -21.10 -6.74
N PRO A 288 -12.52 -20.12 -6.05
CA PRO A 288 -13.00 -18.91 -6.69
C PRO A 288 -11.86 -18.10 -7.33
N TRP A 289 -12.16 -17.39 -8.42
CA TRP A 289 -11.21 -16.49 -9.08
C TRP A 289 -11.28 -15.06 -8.52
N LYS A 290 -10.16 -14.51 -8.12
CA LYS A 290 -9.91 -13.13 -7.61
C LYS A 290 -10.53 -12.83 -6.24
N VAL A 291 -11.80 -13.13 -6.03
CA VAL A 291 -12.59 -12.80 -4.82
C VAL A 291 -13.33 -14.02 -4.31
N ALA A 292 -13.74 -13.98 -3.04
CA ALA A 292 -14.34 -15.11 -2.34
C ALA A 292 -15.65 -15.67 -2.96
N ASP A 293 -16.34 -14.85 -3.72
CA ASP A 293 -17.58 -15.12 -4.45
C ASP A 293 -17.38 -15.06 -5.97
N GLY A 294 -16.13 -15.10 -6.43
CA GLY A 294 -15.79 -15.11 -7.85
C GLY A 294 -16.16 -16.42 -8.55
N PRO A 295 -16.09 -16.46 -9.89
CA PRO A 295 -16.35 -17.67 -10.65
C PRO A 295 -15.37 -18.79 -10.25
N PRO A 296 -15.81 -20.04 -10.21
CA PRO A 296 -14.95 -21.17 -9.90
C PRO A 296 -13.90 -21.38 -10.99
N LEU A 297 -12.68 -21.66 -10.60
CA LEU A 297 -11.57 -22.03 -11.47
C LEU A 297 -10.94 -23.31 -10.95
N THR A 298 -10.80 -24.33 -11.81
CA THR A 298 -10.13 -25.58 -11.49
C THR A 298 -8.72 -25.57 -12.04
N LYS A 299 -7.73 -25.93 -11.22
CA LYS A 299 -6.33 -26.07 -11.59
C LYS A 299 -5.71 -27.33 -10.97
N ARG A 300 -4.88 -28.02 -11.71
CA ARG A 300 -4.07 -29.13 -11.21
C ARG A 300 -2.83 -28.59 -10.51
N LEU A 301 -2.91 -28.44 -9.18
CA LEU A 301 -1.81 -27.91 -8.39
C LEU A 301 -0.74 -28.98 -8.14
N ILE A 302 0.54 -28.57 -8.22
CA ILE A 302 1.67 -29.44 -7.91
C ILE A 302 1.93 -29.52 -6.40
N PHE A 303 1.56 -28.48 -5.63
CA PHE A 303 1.70 -28.46 -4.17
C PHE A 303 0.35 -28.58 -3.49
N THR A 304 0.16 -29.66 -2.76
CA THR A 304 -1.07 -29.94 -2.03
C THR A 304 -0.75 -30.35 -0.59
N GLY A 305 -1.72 -30.17 0.29
CA GLY A 305 -1.65 -30.66 1.65
C GLY A 305 -1.72 -32.18 1.74
N PRO A 306 -1.44 -32.80 2.90
CA PRO A 306 -1.46 -34.25 3.08
C PRO A 306 -2.81 -34.91 2.77
N ARG A 307 -3.88 -34.14 2.86
CA ARG A 307 -5.27 -34.61 2.57
C ARG A 307 -5.73 -34.29 1.15
N GLY A 308 -4.82 -33.93 0.23
CA GLY A 308 -5.14 -33.61 -1.16
C GLY A 308 -5.78 -32.24 -1.40
N GLY A 309 -5.95 -31.39 -0.38
CA GLY A 309 -6.43 -30.03 -0.53
C GLY A 309 -5.32 -29.02 -0.80
N HIS A 310 -5.67 -27.77 -1.09
CA HIS A 310 -4.68 -26.69 -1.20
C HIS A 310 -3.88 -26.50 0.09
N VAL A 311 -2.65 -25.99 -0.03
CA VAL A 311 -1.81 -25.72 1.13
C VAL A 311 -2.22 -24.38 1.77
N TRP A 312 -2.55 -24.42 3.06
CA TRP A 312 -2.83 -23.23 3.84
C TRP A 312 -1.53 -22.50 4.20
N ARG A 313 -1.42 -21.24 3.77
CA ARG A 313 -0.24 -20.41 4.02
C ARG A 313 0.12 -20.33 5.51
N THR A 314 -0.88 -20.18 6.38
CA THR A 314 -0.69 -20.04 7.83
C THR A 314 -0.09 -21.30 8.43
N SER A 315 -0.70 -22.47 8.16
CA SER A 315 -0.19 -23.76 8.65
C SER A 315 1.19 -24.06 8.07
N LEU A 316 1.42 -23.80 6.78
CA LEU A 316 2.74 -23.96 6.18
C LEU A 316 3.79 -23.12 6.92
N ASN A 317 3.49 -21.85 7.21
CA ASN A 317 4.45 -20.98 7.86
C ASN A 317 4.73 -21.39 9.32
N GLU A 318 3.67 -21.68 10.09
CA GLU A 318 3.82 -21.94 11.52
C GLU A 318 4.32 -23.36 11.83
N GLU A 319 3.82 -24.34 11.11
CA GLU A 319 4.06 -25.76 11.44
C GLU A 319 5.21 -26.37 10.65
N VAL A 320 5.47 -25.87 9.45
CA VAL A 320 6.47 -26.46 8.55
C VAL A 320 7.67 -25.54 8.39
N TRP A 321 7.46 -24.32 7.89
CA TRP A 321 8.54 -23.40 7.56
C TRP A 321 9.37 -22.98 8.77
N LYS A 322 8.74 -22.56 9.86
CA LYS A 322 9.46 -22.16 11.08
C LYS A 322 10.22 -23.34 11.70
N ARG A 323 9.66 -24.55 11.62
CA ARG A 323 10.37 -25.77 12.05
C ARG A 323 11.63 -26.03 11.20
N ALA A 324 11.52 -25.92 9.88
CA ALA A 324 12.66 -26.07 8.98
C ALA A 324 13.73 -24.99 9.24
N LEU A 325 13.33 -23.74 9.50
CA LEU A 325 14.25 -22.67 9.89
C LEU A 325 15.01 -22.99 11.20
N ALA A 326 14.31 -23.51 12.19
CA ALA A 326 14.93 -23.88 13.47
C ALA A 326 15.87 -25.04 13.30
N SER A 327 15.47 -26.10 12.59
CA SER A 327 16.30 -27.24 12.24
C SER A 327 17.58 -26.86 11.46
N ALA A 328 17.47 -25.81 10.62
CA ALA A 328 18.62 -25.27 9.88
C ALA A 328 19.45 -24.25 10.69
N GLY A 329 19.12 -23.99 11.96
CA GLY A 329 19.82 -23.02 12.80
C GLY A 329 19.63 -21.56 12.40
N VAL A 330 18.67 -21.25 11.52
CA VAL A 330 18.39 -19.89 11.06
C VAL A 330 17.61 -19.09 12.12
N ILE A 331 16.76 -19.75 12.88
CA ILE A 331 16.06 -19.19 14.04
C ILE A 331 16.27 -20.11 15.24
N PRO A 332 16.14 -19.60 16.50
CA PRO A 332 16.19 -20.43 17.67
C PRO A 332 15.09 -21.51 17.68
N GLU A 333 15.40 -22.66 18.24
CA GLU A 333 14.38 -23.66 18.54
C GLU A 333 13.41 -23.15 19.60
N ARG A 334 12.15 -23.54 19.48
CA ARG A 334 11.13 -23.20 20.49
C ARG A 334 11.20 -24.15 21.68
N LYS A 335 10.91 -23.64 22.87
CA LYS A 335 10.68 -24.49 24.04
C LYS A 335 9.35 -25.25 23.91
N PRO A 336 9.20 -26.40 24.55
CA PRO A 336 7.93 -27.10 24.59
C PRO A 336 6.80 -26.18 25.11
N GLY A 337 5.70 -26.10 24.37
CA GLY A 337 4.56 -25.24 24.69
C GLY A 337 4.65 -23.78 24.23
N GLU A 338 5.78 -23.34 23.70
CA GLU A 338 5.94 -21.97 23.17
C GLU A 338 5.75 -21.94 21.64
N SER A 339 5.36 -20.78 21.13
CA SER A 339 5.37 -20.51 19.67
C SER A 339 6.77 -20.09 19.22
N TYR A 340 7.11 -20.36 17.96
CA TYR A 340 8.32 -19.80 17.39
C TYR A 340 8.31 -18.28 17.41
N ALA A 341 9.46 -17.66 17.65
CA ALA A 341 9.61 -16.22 17.53
C ALA A 341 9.23 -15.73 16.13
N GLU A 342 8.60 -14.55 16.08
CA GLU A 342 8.33 -13.91 14.79
C GLU A 342 9.64 -13.44 14.14
N SER A 343 9.88 -13.91 12.94
CA SER A 343 11.02 -13.48 12.13
C SER A 343 10.54 -13.15 10.71
N ARG A 344 10.19 -11.88 10.49
CA ARG A 344 9.78 -11.41 9.17
C ARG A 344 10.90 -11.49 8.14
N GLU A 345 12.14 -11.40 8.59
CA GLU A 345 13.35 -11.45 7.76
C GLU A 345 13.56 -12.86 7.19
N ASN A 346 13.15 -13.89 7.92
CA ASN A 346 13.32 -15.30 7.57
C ASN A 346 12.03 -15.96 7.03
N GLY A 347 11.06 -15.17 6.52
CA GLY A 347 9.93 -15.72 5.77
C GLY A 347 10.38 -16.30 4.42
N MET A 348 9.52 -17.07 3.74
CA MET A 348 9.83 -17.63 2.41
C MET A 348 10.28 -16.56 1.37
N HIS A 349 10.07 -15.28 1.65
CA HIS A 349 10.58 -14.20 0.81
C HIS A 349 12.11 -14.08 0.83
N ALA A 350 12.78 -14.63 1.86
CA ALA A 350 14.25 -14.72 1.91
C ALA A 350 14.83 -15.55 0.75
N LEU A 351 14.12 -16.59 0.30
CA LEU A 351 14.49 -17.37 -0.89
C LEU A 351 14.55 -16.51 -2.16
N ARG A 352 13.61 -15.60 -2.30
CA ARG A 352 13.57 -14.67 -3.43
C ARG A 352 14.69 -13.62 -3.33
N HIS A 353 15.09 -13.22 -2.14
CA HIS A 353 16.27 -12.38 -1.93
C HIS A 353 17.55 -13.13 -2.29
N PHE A 354 17.65 -14.41 -1.94
CA PHE A 354 18.73 -15.28 -2.37
C PHE A 354 18.79 -15.37 -3.91
N TYR A 355 17.68 -15.69 -4.59
CA TYR A 355 17.63 -15.73 -6.06
C TYR A 355 18.13 -14.42 -6.69
N ALA A 356 17.67 -13.28 -6.18
CA ALA A 356 18.10 -11.99 -6.68
C ALA A 356 19.60 -11.75 -6.47
N SER A 357 20.15 -12.16 -5.32
CA SER A 357 21.58 -11.98 -5.04
C SER A 357 22.44 -12.86 -5.95
N VAL A 358 22.06 -14.12 -6.18
CA VAL A 358 22.78 -15.03 -7.09
C VAL A 358 22.83 -14.46 -8.52
N LEU A 359 21.72 -13.96 -9.03
CA LEU A 359 21.68 -13.37 -10.38
C LEU A 359 22.51 -12.10 -10.48
N LEU A 360 22.47 -11.25 -9.46
CA LEU A 360 23.27 -10.01 -9.44
C LEU A 360 24.78 -10.31 -9.34
N ASP A 361 25.16 -11.29 -8.54
CA ASP A 361 26.54 -11.73 -8.43
C ASP A 361 27.05 -12.31 -9.76
N ALA A 362 26.21 -13.06 -10.46
CA ALA A 362 26.46 -13.54 -11.83
C ALA A 362 26.47 -12.41 -12.89
N GLY A 363 26.12 -11.20 -12.55
CA GLY A 363 26.12 -10.05 -13.46
C GLY A 363 24.86 -9.88 -14.30
N GLU A 364 23.75 -10.51 -13.92
CA GLU A 364 22.49 -10.39 -14.63
C GLU A 364 22.00 -8.92 -14.70
N ASN A 365 21.37 -8.60 -15.81
CA ASN A 365 20.84 -7.25 -16.05
C ASN A 365 19.70 -6.93 -15.06
N ILE A 366 19.76 -5.76 -14.44
CA ILE A 366 18.73 -5.28 -13.48
C ILE A 366 17.32 -5.29 -14.08
N LYS A 367 17.18 -4.98 -15.37
CA LYS A 367 15.88 -4.98 -16.05
C LYS A 367 15.34 -6.40 -16.16
N ALA A 368 16.16 -7.36 -16.57
CA ALA A 368 15.79 -8.77 -16.65
C ALA A 368 15.45 -9.32 -15.26
N LEU A 369 16.28 -9.04 -14.24
CA LEU A 369 15.99 -9.41 -12.86
C LEU A 369 14.66 -8.81 -12.38
N ALA A 370 14.39 -7.54 -12.64
CA ALA A 370 13.12 -6.90 -12.27
C ALA A 370 11.93 -7.58 -12.95
N GLU A 371 12.09 -8.02 -14.19
CA GLU A 371 11.08 -8.76 -14.95
C GLU A 371 10.82 -10.13 -14.33
N TYR A 372 11.85 -10.95 -14.10
CA TYR A 372 11.73 -12.26 -13.44
C TYR A 372 11.12 -12.17 -12.04
N LEU A 373 11.49 -11.13 -11.30
CA LEU A 373 10.86 -10.83 -10.01
C LEU A 373 9.43 -10.27 -10.13
N GLY A 374 8.98 -9.82 -11.29
CA GLY A 374 7.67 -9.17 -11.47
C GLY A 374 7.55 -7.86 -10.67
N HIS A 375 8.61 -7.06 -10.66
CA HIS A 375 8.56 -5.69 -10.17
C HIS A 375 8.01 -4.78 -11.27
N SER A 376 7.10 -3.88 -10.90
CA SER A 376 6.53 -2.89 -11.83
C SER A 376 7.53 -1.78 -12.18
N ASP A 377 8.46 -1.52 -11.27
CA ASP A 377 9.50 -0.50 -11.39
C ASP A 377 10.88 -1.13 -11.12
N PRO A 378 11.78 -1.16 -12.12
CA PRO A 378 13.18 -1.61 -11.92
C PRO A 378 13.92 -0.81 -10.83
N GLY A 379 13.52 0.45 -10.59
CA GLY A 379 14.05 1.25 -9.50
C GLY A 379 13.79 0.63 -8.11
N LEU A 380 12.73 -0.17 -7.94
CA LEU A 380 12.53 -0.95 -6.72
C LEU A 380 13.63 -2.01 -6.55
N THR A 381 13.97 -2.73 -7.63
CA THR A 381 15.05 -3.72 -7.63
C THR A 381 16.38 -3.08 -7.25
N LEU A 382 16.71 -1.94 -7.84
CA LEU A 382 17.90 -1.16 -7.50
C LEU A 382 17.91 -0.74 -6.02
N ARG A 383 16.83 -0.15 -5.54
CA ARG A 383 16.76 0.31 -4.13
C ARG A 383 16.94 -0.83 -3.11
N VAL A 384 16.44 -2.02 -3.44
CA VAL A 384 16.52 -3.19 -2.54
C VAL A 384 17.87 -3.89 -2.63
N TYR A 385 18.46 -3.99 -3.83
CA TYR A 385 19.58 -4.89 -4.08
C TYR A 385 20.87 -4.21 -4.58
N ALA A 386 20.89 -2.88 -4.81
CA ALA A 386 22.09 -2.21 -5.33
C ALA A 386 23.36 -2.44 -4.48
N HIS A 387 23.18 -2.64 -3.17
CA HIS A 387 24.29 -2.90 -2.26
C HIS A 387 24.91 -4.31 -2.40
N LEU A 388 24.23 -5.23 -3.11
CA LEU A 388 24.71 -6.58 -3.42
C LEU A 388 25.43 -6.67 -4.77
N MET A 389 25.42 -5.58 -5.54
CA MET A 389 26.11 -5.57 -6.84
C MET A 389 27.63 -5.63 -6.62
N PRO A 390 28.34 -6.61 -7.22
CA PRO A 390 29.79 -6.67 -7.10
C PRO A 390 30.44 -5.43 -7.72
N SER A 391 31.62 -5.08 -7.24
CA SER A 391 32.38 -3.97 -7.84
C SER A 391 32.63 -4.25 -9.31
N SER A 392 32.21 -3.33 -10.18
CA SER A 392 32.28 -3.54 -11.63
C SER A 392 33.65 -3.25 -12.25
N GLN A 393 34.66 -2.89 -11.45
CA GLN A 393 35.96 -2.42 -11.97
C GLN A 393 36.65 -3.43 -12.87
N GLU A 394 36.70 -4.69 -12.48
CA GLU A 394 37.35 -5.75 -13.27
C GLU A 394 36.55 -6.09 -14.54
N ARG A 395 35.22 -6.21 -14.41
CA ARG A 395 34.34 -6.41 -15.56
C ARG A 395 34.40 -5.23 -16.52
N THR A 396 34.45 -4.00 -16.01
CA THR A 396 34.57 -2.80 -16.86
C THR A 396 35.90 -2.81 -17.61
N ARG A 397 37.01 -3.13 -16.94
CA ARG A 397 38.31 -3.26 -17.60
C ARG A 397 38.29 -4.33 -18.68
N ASN A 398 37.80 -5.53 -18.36
CA ASN A 398 37.75 -6.64 -19.29
C ASN A 398 36.82 -6.36 -20.50
N ALA A 399 35.66 -5.75 -20.28
CA ALA A 399 34.75 -5.39 -21.35
C ALA A 399 35.33 -4.32 -22.29
N VAL A 400 36.00 -3.33 -21.72
CA VAL A 400 36.67 -2.30 -22.53
C VAL A 400 37.87 -2.90 -23.26
N ALA A 401 38.71 -3.72 -22.59
CA ALA A 401 39.84 -4.39 -23.21
C ALA A 401 39.39 -5.27 -24.40
N HIS A 402 38.34 -6.08 -24.21
CA HIS A 402 37.80 -6.94 -25.26
C HIS A 402 37.31 -6.11 -26.47
N ALA A 403 36.59 -5.01 -26.25
CA ALA A 403 36.16 -4.13 -27.31
C ALA A 403 37.35 -3.51 -28.08
N TYR A 404 38.43 -3.14 -27.39
CA TYR A 404 39.64 -2.62 -28.02
C TYR A 404 40.40 -3.67 -28.80
N GLU A 405 40.48 -4.93 -28.32
CA GLU A 405 41.08 -6.07 -29.00
C GLU A 405 40.32 -6.39 -30.31
N GLU A 406 38.98 -6.32 -30.29
CA GLU A 406 38.14 -6.56 -31.45
C GLU A 406 38.34 -5.50 -32.56
N PHE A 407 38.70 -4.28 -32.23
CA PHE A 407 39.08 -3.22 -33.15
C PHE A 407 40.56 -3.21 -33.57
N GLY A 408 41.33 -4.26 -33.19
CA GLY A 408 42.70 -4.42 -33.63
C GLY A 408 43.73 -3.50 -32.95
N LEU A 409 43.36 -2.81 -31.90
CA LEU A 409 44.26 -2.04 -31.07
C LEU A 409 44.95 -3.00 -30.05
N ARG A 410 45.93 -3.78 -30.52
CA ARG A 410 46.89 -4.42 -29.62
C ARG A 410 47.90 -3.36 -29.18
N ILE A 411 47.83 -2.97 -27.92
CA ILE A 411 48.88 -2.18 -27.25
C ILE A 411 49.96 -3.13 -26.75
#